data_50b38284d8eaef1b6530c3b3514799e2
#
_entry.id   50b38284d8eaef1b6530c3b3514799e2
#
_cell.length_a   1.000
_cell.length_b   1.000
_cell.length_c   1.000
_cell.angle_alpha   90.00
_cell.angle_beta   90.00
_cell.angle_gamma   90.00
#
_symmetry.space_group_name_H-M   'P 1'
#
loop_
_entity.id
_entity.type
_entity.pdbx_description
1 polymer ?
#
loop_
_entity_poly.entity_id
_entity_poly.type
_entity_poly.pdbx_seq_one_letter_code
_entity_poly.pdbx_strand_id
1 'polypeptide(L)'
;MNTSKIIILLVVLSILLNACQDDEKPTIDTEKPLIDLTILDAFPTSCDTLYFDEPFIVKALLTDNVELGAFNIDIHNNFDHHTHSTEFEQCTLGAVKTAENPYVYIQDYTLPVTNEFTTNVSMTIPSSDGTDLYDEGDYHFQIRLTDKEGWSTMKGLNVKLLRR
;
A
#
# COMPACT_ATOMS: atom_id res chain seq x y z
N MET A 1 20.37 -25.66 -64.16
CA MET A 1 20.59 -25.38 -62.73
C MET A 1 20.63 -26.75 -62.06
N ASN A 2 21.77 -27.10 -61.39
CA ASN A 2 21.99 -28.45 -60.91
C ASN A 2 20.99 -28.79 -59.79
N THR A 3 20.34 -29.94 -59.91
CA THR A 3 19.38 -30.48 -58.89
C THR A 3 19.89 -30.41 -57.43
N SER A 4 21.19 -30.63 -57.24
CA SER A 4 21.89 -30.50 -55.98
C SER A 4 21.81 -29.09 -55.39
N LYS A 5 21.91 -28.03 -56.16
CA LYS A 5 21.76 -26.61 -55.72
C LYS A 5 20.33 -26.25 -55.34
N ILE A 6 19.36 -26.86 -56.02
CA ILE A 6 17.93 -26.66 -55.66
C ILE A 6 17.60 -27.35 -54.34
N ILE A 7 18.10 -28.55 -54.10
CA ILE A 7 17.88 -29.25 -52.82
C ILE A 7 18.53 -28.50 -51.63
N ILE A 8 19.74 -27.96 -51.80
CA ILE A 8 20.39 -27.17 -50.75
C ILE A 8 19.60 -25.88 -50.49
N LEU A 9 19.08 -25.22 -51.51
CA LEU A 9 18.27 -23.99 -51.35
C LEU A 9 16.97 -24.29 -50.63
N LEU A 10 16.29 -25.40 -50.88
CA LEU A 10 15.07 -25.81 -50.21
C LEU A 10 15.28 -26.21 -48.75
N VAL A 11 16.41 -26.85 -48.41
CA VAL A 11 16.79 -27.20 -47.02
C VAL A 11 17.11 -25.93 -46.22
N VAL A 12 17.83 -24.97 -46.80
CA VAL A 12 18.12 -23.70 -46.13
C VAL A 12 16.85 -22.88 -45.90
N LEU A 13 15.93 -22.89 -46.85
CA LEU A 13 14.64 -22.16 -46.72
C LEU A 13 13.73 -22.80 -45.65
N SER A 14 13.77 -24.13 -45.48
CA SER A 14 12.99 -24.82 -44.44
C SER A 14 13.53 -24.58 -43.02
N ILE A 15 14.82 -24.31 -42.86
CA ILE A 15 15.43 -23.97 -41.56
C ILE A 15 15.06 -22.55 -41.15
N LEU A 16 14.91 -21.63 -42.09
CA LEU A 16 14.51 -20.24 -41.81
C LEU A 16 13.04 -20.08 -41.39
N LEU A 17 12.19 -21.08 -41.65
CA LEU A 17 10.77 -21.02 -41.29
C LEU A 17 10.48 -21.51 -39.86
N ASN A 18 11.47 -22.09 -39.16
CA ASN A 18 11.28 -22.53 -37.76
C ASN A 18 11.76 -21.51 -36.72
N ALA A 19 12.05 -20.27 -37.10
CA ALA A 19 12.46 -19.19 -36.20
C ALA A 19 11.29 -18.36 -35.65
N CYS A 20 10.05 -18.89 -35.66
CA CYS A 20 9.00 -18.40 -34.78
C CYS A 20 9.29 -18.99 -33.39
N GLN A 21 10.07 -18.31 -32.59
CA GLN A 21 10.01 -18.47 -31.14
C GLN A 21 8.58 -18.03 -30.74
N ASP A 22 7.87 -18.91 -30.06
CA ASP A 22 6.73 -18.48 -29.24
C ASP A 22 7.30 -17.49 -28.21
N ASP A 23 7.15 -16.20 -28.47
CA ASP A 23 7.29 -15.20 -27.44
C ASP A 23 6.23 -15.54 -26.39
N GLU A 24 6.63 -16.21 -25.31
CA GLU A 24 5.78 -16.34 -24.14
C GLU A 24 5.33 -14.92 -23.78
N LYS A 25 4.05 -14.63 -24.04
CA LYS A 25 3.48 -13.36 -23.61
C LYS A 25 3.72 -13.26 -22.11
N PRO A 26 4.33 -12.16 -21.63
CA PRO A 26 4.50 -11.99 -20.20
C PRO A 26 3.13 -12.17 -19.54
N THR A 27 3.06 -13.04 -18.54
CA THR A 27 1.86 -13.19 -17.73
C THR A 27 1.64 -11.87 -17.02
N ILE A 28 0.57 -11.16 -17.42
CA ILE A 28 0.19 -9.91 -16.78
C ILE A 28 -0.38 -10.27 -15.40
N ASP A 29 0.16 -9.67 -14.37
CA ASP A 29 -0.41 -9.79 -13.03
C ASP A 29 -1.79 -9.12 -12.99
N THR A 30 -2.75 -9.80 -12.36
CA THR A 30 -4.12 -9.34 -12.19
C THR A 30 -4.61 -9.45 -10.74
N GLU A 31 -3.72 -9.84 -9.84
CA GLU A 31 -4.01 -9.93 -8.42
C GLU A 31 -3.69 -8.61 -7.73
N LYS A 32 -4.38 -8.32 -6.63
CA LYS A 32 -4.12 -7.13 -5.83
C LYS A 32 -3.16 -7.47 -4.70
N PRO A 33 -2.26 -6.57 -4.34
CA PRO A 33 -1.42 -6.75 -3.18
C PRO A 33 -2.25 -6.78 -1.88
N LEU A 34 -1.71 -7.38 -0.83
CA LEU A 34 -2.36 -7.56 0.45
C LEU A 34 -1.63 -6.78 1.55
N ILE A 35 -2.41 -6.21 2.47
CA ILE A 35 -1.95 -5.59 3.71
C ILE A 35 -2.45 -6.44 4.87
N ASP A 36 -1.54 -7.05 5.61
CA ASP A 36 -1.86 -7.88 6.79
C ASP A 36 -1.47 -7.15 8.09
N LEU A 37 -2.48 -6.87 8.90
CA LEU A 37 -2.36 -6.27 10.23
C LEU A 37 -2.59 -7.31 11.35
N THR A 38 -2.62 -8.61 11.03
CA THR A 38 -2.77 -9.67 12.02
C THR A 38 -1.42 -10.23 12.49
N ILE A 39 -0.32 -9.77 11.93
CA ILE A 39 1.02 -10.15 12.37
C ILE A 39 1.29 -9.71 13.81
N LEU A 40 2.22 -10.39 14.48
CA LEU A 40 2.67 -9.98 15.80
C LEU A 40 3.22 -8.55 15.77
N ASP A 41 2.80 -7.73 16.74
CA ASP A 41 3.18 -6.32 16.86
C ASP A 41 2.73 -5.41 15.68
N ALA A 42 1.70 -5.80 14.92
CA ALA A 42 1.08 -4.87 13.97
C ALA A 42 0.57 -3.63 14.71
N PHE A 43 0.85 -2.45 14.15
CA PHE A 43 0.45 -1.18 14.75
C PHE A 43 0.48 -0.04 13.72
N PRO A 44 -0.47 0.93 13.74
CA PRO A 44 -1.68 0.85 14.53
C PRO A 44 -2.66 -0.18 13.98
N THR A 45 -3.59 -0.60 14.83
CA THR A 45 -4.77 -1.38 14.48
C THR A 45 -6.04 -0.56 14.76
N SER A 46 -7.19 -1.03 14.32
CA SER A 46 -8.46 -0.33 14.61
C SER A 46 -8.69 -0.18 16.10
N CYS A 47 -9.21 0.99 16.49
CA CYS A 47 -9.50 1.41 17.87
C CYS A 47 -8.27 1.78 18.71
N ASP A 48 -7.06 1.75 18.17
CA ASP A 48 -5.89 2.21 18.88
C ASP A 48 -5.94 3.70 19.19
N THR A 49 -5.26 4.08 20.26
CA THR A 49 -5.03 5.48 20.61
C THR A 49 -3.56 5.82 20.37
N LEU A 50 -3.33 6.80 19.50
CA LEU A 50 -2.04 7.41 19.27
C LEU A 50 -1.94 8.70 20.08
N TYR A 51 -0.77 9.01 20.61
CA TYR A 51 -0.57 10.21 21.39
C TYR A 51 0.30 11.21 20.64
N PHE A 52 -0.11 12.47 20.65
CA PHE A 52 0.74 13.54 20.12
C PHE A 52 2.09 13.56 20.84
N ASP A 53 3.14 13.91 20.10
CA ASP A 53 4.53 14.00 20.53
C ASP A 53 5.15 12.67 21.03
N GLU A 54 4.42 11.55 20.95
CA GLU A 54 4.94 10.24 21.29
C GLU A 54 5.32 9.45 20.01
N PRO A 55 6.52 8.88 19.98
CA PRO A 55 6.94 8.08 18.83
C PRO A 55 6.24 6.72 18.82
N PHE A 56 5.87 6.25 17.64
CA PHE A 56 5.38 4.90 17.41
C PHE A 56 5.92 4.35 16.08
N ILE A 57 5.78 3.06 15.87
CA ILE A 57 6.24 2.39 14.65
C ILE A 57 5.02 1.84 13.92
N VAL A 58 4.86 2.24 12.66
CA VAL A 58 3.86 1.63 11.77
C VAL A 58 4.38 0.31 11.28
N LYS A 59 3.73 -0.77 11.68
CA LYS A 59 4.12 -2.14 11.38
C LYS A 59 2.96 -2.92 10.75
N ALA A 60 3.14 -3.32 9.51
CA ALA A 60 2.22 -4.11 8.71
C ALA A 60 3.02 -5.06 7.81
N LEU A 61 2.50 -6.22 7.49
CA LEU A 61 3.05 -7.09 6.47
C LEU A 61 2.38 -6.77 5.12
N LEU A 62 3.20 -6.45 4.14
CA LEU A 62 2.81 -6.17 2.77
C LEU A 62 3.24 -7.35 1.91
N THR A 63 2.33 -7.90 1.10
CA THR A 63 2.63 -9.03 0.22
C THR A 63 1.98 -8.85 -1.15
N ASP A 64 2.61 -9.43 -2.15
CA ASP A 64 2.12 -9.51 -3.52
C ASP A 64 2.57 -10.82 -4.15
N ASN A 65 1.86 -11.30 -5.18
CA ASN A 65 2.23 -12.53 -5.87
C ASN A 65 3.44 -12.35 -6.81
N VAL A 66 3.72 -11.12 -7.26
CA VAL A 66 4.81 -10.80 -8.20
C VAL A 66 5.81 -9.82 -7.59
N GLU A 67 5.44 -8.54 -7.44
CA GLU A 67 6.34 -7.50 -6.94
C GLU A 67 5.57 -6.32 -6.34
N LEU A 68 5.93 -5.93 -5.13
CA LEU A 68 5.46 -4.73 -4.48
C LEU A 68 5.97 -3.47 -5.19
N GLY A 69 5.15 -2.44 -5.29
CA GLY A 69 5.50 -1.15 -5.87
C GLY A 69 5.81 -0.09 -4.82
N ALA A 70 4.77 0.46 -4.20
CA ALA A 70 4.88 1.51 -3.19
C ALA A 70 3.72 1.43 -2.20
N PHE A 71 3.88 2.03 -1.03
CA PHE A 71 2.76 2.25 -0.12
C PHE A 71 2.68 3.71 0.33
N ASN A 72 1.48 4.09 0.75
CA ASN A 72 1.18 5.43 1.23
C ASN A 72 0.54 5.32 2.61
N ILE A 73 0.84 6.28 3.48
CA ILE A 73 0.13 6.51 4.74
C ILE A 73 -0.62 7.83 4.63
N ASP A 74 -1.91 7.80 4.94
CA ASP A 74 -2.80 8.95 5.01
C ASP A 74 -3.46 8.99 6.39
N ILE A 75 -3.36 10.14 7.08
CA ILE A 75 -4.01 10.38 8.37
C ILE A 75 -4.83 11.64 8.22
N HIS A 76 -6.14 11.56 8.50
CA HIS A 76 -7.05 12.71 8.49
C HIS A 76 -8.17 12.52 9.51
N ASN A 77 -8.80 13.61 9.89
CA ASN A 77 -9.85 13.58 10.91
C ASN A 77 -11.10 12.83 10.45
N ASN A 78 -11.81 12.23 11.43
CA ASN A 78 -13.11 11.56 11.27
C ASN A 78 -14.14 12.15 12.25
N PHE A 79 -14.16 13.47 12.40
CA PHE A 79 -14.98 14.13 13.40
C PHE A 79 -16.47 14.18 13.05
N ASP A 80 -16.83 13.98 11.81
CA ASP A 80 -18.19 13.87 11.29
C ASP A 80 -18.64 12.41 11.12
N HIS A 81 -17.78 11.46 11.46
CA HIS A 81 -18.00 10.00 11.37
C HIS A 81 -18.26 9.50 9.94
N HIS A 82 -17.61 10.11 8.95
CA HIS A 82 -17.66 9.59 7.59
C HIS A 82 -16.95 8.22 7.48
N THR A 83 -17.29 7.43 6.48
CA THR A 83 -16.88 6.02 6.40
C THR A 83 -15.70 5.81 5.48
N HIS A 84 -14.51 5.57 6.03
CA HIS A 84 -13.33 5.09 5.32
C HIS A 84 -12.70 3.85 5.96
N SER A 85 -13.30 3.33 7.02
CA SER A 85 -12.83 2.09 7.65
C SER A 85 -13.09 0.90 6.76
N THR A 86 -12.11 0.03 6.62
CA THR A 86 -12.22 -1.28 5.96
C THR A 86 -12.38 -2.41 6.97
N GLU A 87 -12.28 -2.11 8.26
CA GLU A 87 -12.37 -3.09 9.33
C GLU A 87 -13.82 -3.25 9.82
N PHE A 88 -14.17 -4.46 10.23
CA PHE A 88 -15.49 -4.78 10.79
C PHE A 88 -15.62 -4.39 12.25
N GLU A 89 -14.50 -4.09 12.92
CA GLU A 89 -14.50 -3.71 14.31
C GLU A 89 -15.10 -2.32 14.50
N GLN A 90 -16.12 -2.24 15.34
CA GLN A 90 -16.78 -0.98 15.69
C GLN A 90 -16.06 -0.32 16.87
N CYS A 91 -15.28 0.70 16.58
CA CYS A 91 -14.66 1.53 17.61
C CYS A 91 -15.69 2.45 18.28
N THR A 92 -15.50 2.71 19.56
CA THR A 92 -16.26 3.76 20.25
C THR A 92 -15.76 5.12 19.80
N LEU A 93 -16.51 5.76 18.91
CA LEU A 93 -16.21 7.12 18.44
C LEU A 93 -16.59 8.15 19.48
N GLY A 94 -15.95 9.31 19.44
CA GLY A 94 -16.30 10.49 20.25
C GLY A 94 -17.59 11.15 19.75
N ALA A 95 -17.93 12.31 20.30
CA ALA A 95 -19.03 13.11 19.77
C ALA A 95 -18.65 13.75 18.44
N VAL A 96 -19.61 13.83 17.52
CA VAL A 96 -19.44 14.60 16.27
C VAL A 96 -19.08 16.05 16.58
N LYS A 97 -18.09 16.59 15.92
CA LYS A 97 -17.65 17.97 16.09
C LYS A 97 -17.15 18.56 14.77
N THR A 98 -17.09 19.89 14.72
CA THR A 98 -16.45 20.61 13.61
C THR A 98 -14.93 20.61 13.82
N ALA A 99 -14.17 20.35 12.77
CA ALA A 99 -12.72 20.48 12.79
C ALA A 99 -12.33 21.97 12.86
N GLU A 100 -11.39 22.32 13.74
CA GLU A 100 -10.81 23.67 13.86
C GLU A 100 -9.38 23.69 13.31
N ASN A 101 -8.52 22.80 13.78
CA ASN A 101 -7.15 22.59 13.30
C ASN A 101 -6.83 21.09 13.27
N PRO A 102 -7.38 20.31 12.32
CA PRO A 102 -7.16 18.87 12.27
C PRO A 102 -5.76 18.55 11.74
N TYR A 103 -5.12 17.56 12.32
CA TYR A 103 -3.88 17.01 11.76
C TYR A 103 -4.15 16.29 10.43
N VAL A 104 -3.29 16.54 9.45
CA VAL A 104 -3.31 15.85 8.15
C VAL A 104 -1.90 15.40 7.82
N TYR A 105 -1.78 14.15 7.40
CA TYR A 105 -0.52 13.57 6.96
C TYR A 105 -0.73 12.72 5.73
N ILE A 106 0.04 12.93 4.68
CA ILE A 106 0.02 12.12 3.46
C ILE A 106 1.47 11.93 3.03
N GLN A 107 1.93 10.68 3.00
CA GLN A 107 3.31 10.37 2.64
C GLN A 107 3.41 9.07 1.86
N ASP A 108 4.10 9.13 0.72
CA ASP A 108 4.46 7.97 -0.08
C ASP A 108 5.80 7.38 0.37
N TYR A 109 5.89 6.05 0.34
CA TYR A 109 7.06 5.27 0.69
C TYR A 109 7.40 4.34 -0.46
N THR A 110 8.66 4.36 -0.89
CA THR A 110 9.18 3.41 -1.86
C THR A 110 9.52 2.10 -1.19
N LEU A 111 9.26 0.98 -1.88
CA LEU A 111 9.60 -0.35 -1.41
C LEU A 111 10.83 -0.89 -2.18
N PRO A 112 11.64 -1.77 -1.58
CA PRO A 112 12.63 -2.52 -2.33
C PRO A 112 11.95 -3.46 -3.34
N VAL A 113 12.69 -3.92 -4.33
CA VAL A 113 12.22 -4.96 -5.27
C VAL A 113 12.04 -6.27 -4.51
N THR A 114 10.81 -6.59 -4.15
CA THR A 114 10.42 -7.78 -3.36
C THR A 114 8.92 -8.02 -3.51
N ASN A 115 8.47 -9.21 -3.20
CA ASN A 115 7.06 -9.55 -3.11
C ASN A 115 6.54 -9.64 -1.65
N GLU A 116 7.41 -9.43 -0.67
CA GLU A 116 7.05 -9.40 0.75
C GLU A 116 7.89 -8.35 1.50
N PHE A 117 7.24 -7.54 2.32
CA PHE A 117 7.90 -6.51 3.11
C PHE A 117 7.13 -6.22 4.40
N THR A 118 7.82 -6.28 5.53
CA THR A 118 7.25 -5.80 6.79
C THR A 118 7.66 -4.34 6.99
N THR A 119 6.69 -3.45 7.10
CA THR A 119 6.96 -2.03 7.34
C THR A 119 7.58 -1.82 8.73
N ASN A 120 8.39 -0.78 8.86
CA ASN A 120 9.01 -0.36 10.13
C ASN A 120 9.21 1.17 10.09
N VAL A 121 8.09 1.89 9.93
CA VAL A 121 8.12 3.35 9.79
C VAL A 121 7.96 4.00 11.15
N SER A 122 9.04 4.64 11.63
CA SER A 122 8.98 5.44 12.85
C SER A 122 8.26 6.76 12.57
N MET A 123 7.24 7.05 13.34
CA MET A 123 6.43 8.26 13.24
C MET A 123 6.30 8.94 14.60
N THR A 124 6.18 10.27 14.57
CA THR A 124 5.75 11.08 15.71
C THR A 124 4.78 12.11 15.15
N ILE A 125 3.58 12.16 15.67
CA ILE A 125 2.59 13.16 15.31
C ILE A 125 2.78 14.37 16.20
N PRO A 126 3.14 15.55 15.67
CA PRO A 126 3.34 16.75 16.50
C PRO A 126 2.01 17.21 17.10
N SER A 127 2.05 17.82 18.28
CA SER A 127 0.85 18.36 18.94
C SER A 127 0.35 19.67 18.36
N SER A 128 1.16 20.35 17.54
CA SER A 128 0.81 21.63 16.92
C SER A 128 1.48 21.82 15.55
N ASP A 129 0.98 22.76 14.78
CA ASP A 129 1.61 23.23 13.53
C ASP A 129 2.69 24.31 13.76
N GLY A 130 2.99 24.61 15.04
CA GLY A 130 3.91 25.66 15.47
C GLY A 130 3.19 26.95 15.90
N THR A 131 1.91 27.08 15.64
CA THR A 131 1.05 28.22 16.05
C THR A 131 -0.10 27.72 16.92
N ASP A 132 -0.89 26.79 16.40
CA ASP A 132 -2.09 26.27 17.04
C ASP A 132 -1.96 24.76 17.33
N LEU A 133 -2.62 24.30 18.37
CA LEU A 133 -2.68 22.91 18.72
C LEU A 133 -3.58 22.17 17.73
N TYR A 134 -3.15 20.97 17.29
CA TYR A 134 -4.00 20.10 16.50
C TYR A 134 -5.18 19.58 17.32
N ASP A 135 -6.30 19.34 16.65
CA ASP A 135 -7.52 18.81 17.24
C ASP A 135 -7.30 17.37 17.73
N GLU A 136 -7.69 17.08 18.96
CA GLU A 136 -7.82 15.71 19.46
C GLU A 136 -9.12 15.07 18.93
N GLY A 137 -9.17 13.73 18.87
CA GLY A 137 -10.40 13.01 18.57
C GLY A 137 -10.21 11.83 17.63
N ASP A 138 -11.26 11.51 16.89
CA ASP A 138 -11.29 10.38 15.99
C ASP A 138 -10.63 10.73 14.65
N TYR A 139 -9.77 9.83 14.18
CA TYR A 139 -9.06 9.98 12.93
C TYR A 139 -9.14 8.68 12.12
N HIS A 140 -9.05 8.81 10.81
CA HIS A 140 -8.70 7.69 9.94
C HIS A 140 -7.19 7.60 9.80
N PHE A 141 -6.69 6.38 9.89
CA PHE A 141 -5.33 6.01 9.55
C PHE A 141 -5.40 5.02 8.40
N GLN A 142 -5.00 5.43 7.22
CA GLN A 142 -5.10 4.61 6.02
C GLN A 142 -3.71 4.18 5.56
N ILE A 143 -3.60 2.91 5.17
CA ILE A 143 -2.45 2.38 4.46
C ILE A 143 -2.95 1.95 3.09
N ARG A 144 -2.41 2.54 2.03
CA ARG A 144 -2.65 2.11 0.65
C ARG A 144 -1.39 1.45 0.13
N LEU A 145 -1.53 0.29 -0.46
CA LEU A 145 -0.45 -0.46 -1.09
C LEU A 145 -0.75 -0.58 -2.58
N THR A 146 0.27 -0.36 -3.41
CA THR A 146 0.21 -0.54 -4.86
C THR A 146 1.33 -1.47 -5.28
N ASP A 147 1.04 -2.45 -6.13
CA ASP A 147 2.03 -3.31 -6.74
C ASP A 147 2.73 -2.62 -7.92
N LYS A 148 3.61 -3.33 -8.58
CA LYS A 148 4.38 -2.84 -9.73
C LYS A 148 3.51 -2.62 -10.97
N GLU A 149 2.46 -3.39 -11.15
CA GLU A 149 1.51 -3.30 -12.28
C GLU A 149 0.44 -2.23 -12.07
N GLY A 150 0.32 -1.66 -10.85
CA GLY A 150 -0.60 -0.57 -10.52
C GLY A 150 -1.89 -1.05 -9.85
N TRP A 151 -2.04 -2.33 -9.51
CA TRP A 151 -3.15 -2.78 -8.67
C TRP A 151 -2.95 -2.26 -7.24
N SER A 152 -4.05 -1.95 -6.59
CA SER A 152 -3.96 -1.38 -5.24
C SER A 152 -4.99 -1.96 -4.28
N THR A 153 -4.58 -1.98 -3.01
CA THR A 153 -5.39 -2.32 -1.85
C THR A 153 -5.25 -1.22 -0.80
N MET A 154 -6.26 -1.05 0.04
CA MET A 154 -6.27 -0.09 1.13
C MET A 154 -6.78 -0.75 2.41
N LYS A 155 -6.13 -0.42 3.53
CA LYS A 155 -6.62 -0.64 4.89
C LYS A 155 -6.92 0.71 5.53
N GLY A 156 -8.17 0.93 5.92
CA GLY A 156 -8.62 2.10 6.64
C GLY A 156 -8.97 1.74 8.09
N LEU A 157 -8.28 2.33 9.03
CA LEU A 157 -8.42 2.11 10.48
C LEU A 157 -9.06 3.33 11.12
N ASN A 158 -9.87 3.11 12.16
CA ASN A 158 -10.28 4.18 13.05
C ASN A 158 -9.32 4.22 14.24
N VAL A 159 -8.70 5.36 14.47
CA VAL A 159 -7.81 5.58 15.61
C VAL A 159 -8.20 6.85 16.36
N LYS A 160 -7.69 7.02 17.58
CA LYS A 160 -7.80 8.29 18.30
C LYS A 160 -6.45 8.98 18.34
N LEU A 161 -6.42 10.29 18.13
CA LEU A 161 -5.28 11.14 18.46
C LEU A 161 -5.62 11.95 19.71
N LEU A 162 -4.84 11.77 20.77
CA LEU A 162 -5.06 12.42 22.07
C LEU A 162 -3.75 13.02 22.61
N ARG A 163 -3.87 13.95 23.53
CA ARG A 163 -2.77 14.42 24.40
C ARG A 163 -2.78 13.63 25.70
N ARG A 164 -1.63 13.44 26.29
CA ARG A 164 -1.49 12.93 27.67
C ARG A 164 -1.51 14.05 28.68
#